data_0e511f07babd822cf918ef86829248a5
#
_entry.id   0e511f07babd822cf918ef86829248a5
#
_cell.length_a   1.000
_cell.length_b   1.000
_cell.length_c   1.000
_cell.angle_alpha   90.00
_cell.angle_beta   90.00
_cell.angle_gamma   90.00
#
_symmetry.space_group_name_H-M   'P 1'
#
loop_
_entity.id
_entity.type
_entity.pdbx_description
1 polymer ?
#
loop_
_entity_poly.entity_id
_entity_poly.type
_entity_poly.pdbx_seq_one_letter_code
_entity_poly.pdbx_strand_id
1 'polypeptide(L)'
;MKIRTLRAFLQTLLLLLCVAAFTRAQGGRIVEPADIIVIHGHVYTEDPKKPWAQAVAMYRGKIVAVGDDPEIERRRGMGTKVINAGGKLVLPGFVDCHIHFMEGSAKLAWVRLEDAKSLSEIRFKLRSYAARNPGEGWILGHGWDYGMFGPGKLPDKQDLDDIFPNRAVSLEGFDGHTYWVNSKALALAGITRDTPNPPNGTIVRDPATGEATGALKESATDLVDRVRPPMTRVEKLLALRAGMKWANKNGLTRIHAAGGHFLSGDFEDLDLYEDMRKRGDLSVRVQAAYFLDPPVLRPQDIETIENAKKKFSNDWLSANEVKLRLDGVIESHTAAMLEPYTDDPSVKGTLFWEPDNYKAAVAELDKRGFQLFTHAIGDLAVRTALDAYENAATRNHKRDHRPRIEHIETIAASDIPRFGKLGVVASMQPLHSYPGADVLDVWVHNVGPERASRAWVWKSISDAGGHFCFGSDWPVVTLNPWEGIQTAVTRQAADGKPEAGFVPEQRLTVAQAIDGYTLGAAFAGRHEKTEGSLEVGKFADLIIVSQNIFDVNPHRIDATKVLTTIVGGRVVYQADTK
;
A
#
# COMPACT_ATOMS: atom_id res chain seq x y z
N MET A 1 -10.03 -6.13 -85.12
CA MET A 1 -9.71 -5.25 -83.98
C MET A 1 -10.09 -5.80 -82.60
N LYS A 2 -10.95 -6.79 -82.45
CA LYS A 2 -11.43 -7.32 -81.17
C LYS A 2 -10.53 -8.37 -80.49
N ILE A 3 -9.59 -9.01 -81.20
CA ILE A 3 -8.75 -10.10 -80.62
C ILE A 3 -7.50 -9.57 -79.94
N ARG A 4 -6.97 -8.41 -80.37
CA ARG A 4 -5.77 -7.80 -79.76
C ARG A 4 -6.05 -7.16 -78.39
N THR A 5 -7.26 -6.60 -78.20
CA THR A 5 -7.67 -6.01 -76.93
C THR A 5 -7.92 -7.03 -75.84
N LEU A 6 -8.43 -8.24 -76.17
CA LEU A 6 -8.67 -9.30 -75.23
C LEU A 6 -7.39 -9.94 -74.71
N ARG A 7 -6.33 -10.05 -75.54
CA ARG A 7 -5.01 -10.54 -75.12
C ARG A 7 -4.27 -9.58 -74.18
N ALA A 8 -4.39 -8.28 -74.44
CA ALA A 8 -3.79 -7.27 -73.53
C ALA A 8 -4.47 -7.26 -72.17
N PHE A 9 -5.82 -7.43 -72.11
CA PHE A 9 -6.60 -7.48 -70.87
C PHE A 9 -6.27 -8.74 -70.05
N LEU A 10 -6.12 -9.91 -70.72
CA LEU A 10 -5.71 -11.13 -70.03
C LEU A 10 -4.27 -11.09 -69.50
N GLN A 11 -3.34 -10.45 -70.22
CA GLN A 11 -1.97 -10.29 -69.72
C GLN A 11 -1.86 -9.33 -68.56
N THR A 12 -2.65 -8.25 -68.55
CA THR A 12 -2.71 -7.32 -67.41
C THR A 12 -3.36 -7.95 -66.19
N LEU A 13 -4.42 -8.77 -66.41
CA LEU A 13 -5.07 -9.50 -65.30
C LEU A 13 -4.17 -10.59 -64.71
N LEU A 14 -3.39 -11.29 -65.56
CA LEU A 14 -2.38 -12.26 -65.11
C LEU A 14 -1.25 -11.62 -64.33
N LEU A 15 -0.79 -10.42 -64.75
CA LEU A 15 0.22 -9.66 -64.03
C LEU A 15 -0.29 -9.16 -62.66
N LEU A 16 -1.53 -8.68 -62.60
CA LEU A 16 -2.20 -8.29 -61.34
C LEU A 16 -2.42 -9.48 -60.41
N LEU A 17 -2.78 -10.65 -60.95
CA LEU A 17 -2.89 -11.87 -60.15
C LEU A 17 -1.56 -12.41 -59.66
N CYS A 18 -0.48 -12.29 -60.47
CA CYS A 18 0.88 -12.63 -60.05
C CYS A 18 1.42 -11.66 -58.98
N VAL A 19 1.14 -10.36 -59.07
CA VAL A 19 1.52 -9.39 -58.04
C VAL A 19 0.75 -9.63 -56.76
N ALA A 20 -0.57 -9.96 -56.86
CA ALA A 20 -1.38 -10.32 -55.71
C ALA A 20 -0.99 -11.69 -55.08
N ALA A 21 -0.48 -12.61 -55.86
CA ALA A 21 0.07 -13.88 -55.37
C ALA A 21 1.46 -13.73 -54.76
N PHE A 22 2.30 -12.82 -55.25
CA PHE A 22 3.63 -12.50 -54.67
C PHE A 22 3.50 -11.75 -53.33
N THR A 23 2.51 -10.88 -53.19
CA THR A 23 2.21 -10.21 -51.93
C THR A 23 1.60 -11.16 -50.85
N ARG A 24 0.99 -12.27 -51.30
CA ARG A 24 0.47 -13.29 -50.38
C ARG A 24 1.49 -14.35 -49.95
N ALA A 25 2.59 -14.50 -50.70
CA ALA A 25 3.64 -15.47 -50.38
C ALA A 25 4.72 -14.93 -49.38
N GLN A 26 4.72 -13.63 -49.06
CA GLN A 26 5.47 -13.05 -47.95
C GLN A 26 4.51 -12.70 -46.82
N GLY A 27 3.77 -13.69 -46.33
CA GLY A 27 2.98 -13.60 -45.10
C GLY A 27 3.83 -13.56 -43.84
N GLY A 28 4.90 -12.80 -43.83
CA GLY A 28 5.51 -12.30 -42.62
C GLY A 28 4.51 -11.31 -42.00
N ARG A 29 3.86 -11.67 -40.91
CA ARG A 29 3.12 -10.69 -40.09
C ARG A 29 4.06 -9.50 -39.91
N ILE A 30 3.65 -8.33 -40.43
CA ILE A 30 4.35 -7.07 -40.14
C ILE A 30 4.31 -6.95 -38.62
N VAL A 31 5.45 -7.16 -37.97
CA VAL A 31 5.58 -7.04 -36.53
C VAL A 31 5.66 -5.55 -36.24
N GLU A 32 4.63 -4.98 -35.62
CA GLU A 32 4.65 -3.57 -35.24
C GLU A 32 5.86 -3.31 -34.32
N PRO A 33 6.65 -2.23 -34.59
CA PRO A 33 7.75 -1.85 -33.73
C PRO A 33 7.26 -1.52 -32.31
N ALA A 34 8.03 -1.92 -31.33
CA ALA A 34 7.76 -1.59 -29.93
C ALA A 34 8.22 -0.16 -29.60
N ASP A 35 7.57 0.48 -28.63
CA ASP A 35 8.03 1.75 -28.04
C ASP A 35 9.28 1.52 -27.18
N ILE A 36 9.26 0.45 -26.39
CA ILE A 36 10.36 0.03 -25.52
C ILE A 36 10.54 -1.47 -25.63
N ILE A 37 11.79 -1.92 -25.66
CA ILE A 37 12.16 -3.31 -25.40
C ILE A 37 13.13 -3.40 -24.23
N VAL A 38 12.92 -4.39 -23.36
CA VAL A 38 13.88 -4.81 -22.32
C VAL A 38 14.50 -6.11 -22.80
N ILE A 39 15.82 -6.17 -22.89
CA ILE A 39 16.59 -7.31 -23.39
C ILE A 39 17.69 -7.71 -22.40
N HIS A 40 18.22 -8.93 -22.58
CA HIS A 40 19.26 -9.50 -21.74
C HIS A 40 18.86 -9.47 -20.25
N GLY A 41 17.61 -9.78 -19.95
CA GLY A 41 17.07 -9.87 -18.59
C GLY A 41 16.93 -11.32 -18.13
N HIS A 42 16.84 -11.50 -16.82
CA HIS A 42 16.30 -12.70 -16.20
C HIS A 42 14.86 -12.39 -15.80
N VAL A 43 13.89 -12.63 -16.71
CA VAL A 43 12.52 -12.15 -16.59
C VAL A 43 11.67 -13.19 -15.89
N TYR A 44 11.24 -12.92 -14.66
CA TYR A 44 10.23 -13.70 -13.94
C TYR A 44 8.86 -13.14 -14.25
N THR A 45 8.01 -13.92 -14.91
CA THR A 45 6.80 -13.40 -15.54
C THR A 45 5.54 -13.47 -14.68
N GLU A 46 5.50 -14.31 -13.65
CA GLU A 46 4.27 -14.70 -12.92
C GLU A 46 3.24 -15.43 -13.81
N ASP A 47 3.58 -15.77 -15.04
CA ASP A 47 2.76 -16.64 -15.91
C ASP A 47 3.17 -18.11 -15.68
N PRO A 48 2.30 -18.96 -15.11
CA PRO A 48 2.63 -20.37 -14.87
C PRO A 48 2.93 -21.16 -16.14
N LYS A 49 2.47 -20.67 -17.31
CA LYS A 49 2.75 -21.30 -18.60
C LYS A 49 4.13 -20.96 -19.15
N LYS A 50 4.69 -19.82 -18.75
CA LYS A 50 6.00 -19.32 -19.17
C LYS A 50 6.67 -18.55 -18.05
N PRO A 51 7.03 -19.20 -16.94
CA PRO A 51 7.48 -18.49 -15.72
C PRO A 51 8.77 -17.68 -15.91
N TRP A 52 9.58 -18.00 -16.93
CA TRP A 52 10.82 -17.32 -17.21
C TRP A 52 10.95 -16.94 -18.69
N ALA A 53 11.56 -15.78 -18.95
CA ALA A 53 11.90 -15.27 -20.26
C ALA A 53 13.22 -14.47 -20.18
N GLN A 54 13.67 -13.93 -21.33
CA GLN A 54 14.88 -13.10 -21.42
C GLN A 54 14.56 -11.64 -21.72
N ALA A 55 13.42 -11.38 -22.35
CA ALA A 55 13.08 -10.07 -22.88
C ALA A 55 11.58 -9.80 -22.92
N VAL A 56 11.23 -8.50 -22.93
CA VAL A 56 9.84 -8.01 -23.01
C VAL A 56 9.77 -6.86 -24.00
N ALA A 57 8.75 -6.85 -24.88
CA ALA A 57 8.43 -5.75 -25.77
C ALA A 57 7.15 -5.05 -25.35
N MET A 58 7.15 -3.73 -25.38
CA MET A 58 6.07 -2.87 -24.94
C MET A 58 5.67 -1.88 -26.05
N TYR A 59 4.37 -1.72 -26.26
CA TYR A 59 3.81 -0.80 -27.23
C TYR A 59 2.52 -0.17 -26.69
N ARG A 60 2.42 1.16 -26.76
CA ARG A 60 1.25 1.93 -26.27
C ARG A 60 0.81 1.55 -24.86
N GLY A 61 1.80 1.39 -23.97
CA GLY A 61 1.54 1.09 -22.56
C GLY A 61 1.13 -0.35 -22.25
N LYS A 62 1.20 -1.26 -23.23
CA LYS A 62 0.87 -2.69 -23.09
C LYS A 62 2.09 -3.55 -23.42
N ILE A 63 2.16 -4.72 -22.81
CA ILE A 63 3.07 -5.79 -23.18
C ILE A 63 2.57 -6.41 -24.50
N VAL A 64 3.42 -6.46 -25.51
CA VAL A 64 3.09 -7.00 -26.84
C VAL A 64 3.86 -8.26 -27.20
N ALA A 65 4.94 -8.56 -26.48
CA ALA A 65 5.65 -9.83 -26.53
C ALA A 65 6.48 -10.07 -25.28
N VAL A 66 6.62 -11.35 -24.91
CA VAL A 66 7.51 -11.84 -23.85
C VAL A 66 8.19 -13.09 -24.40
N GLY A 67 9.54 -13.11 -24.44
CA GLY A 67 10.25 -14.20 -25.09
C GLY A 67 11.74 -14.18 -24.88
N ASP A 68 12.46 -14.76 -25.84
CA ASP A 68 13.92 -14.67 -25.89
C ASP A 68 14.39 -13.37 -26.54
N ASP A 69 15.67 -13.02 -26.37
CA ASP A 69 16.24 -11.80 -26.92
C ASP A 69 16.06 -11.71 -28.45
N PRO A 70 16.35 -12.75 -29.26
CA PRO A 70 16.17 -12.70 -30.70
C PRO A 70 14.71 -12.48 -31.14
N GLU A 71 13.74 -12.99 -30.40
CA GLU A 71 12.31 -12.76 -30.66
C GLU A 71 11.94 -11.30 -30.45
N ILE A 72 12.38 -10.73 -29.34
CA ILE A 72 12.03 -9.37 -28.94
C ILE A 72 12.79 -8.32 -29.76
N GLU A 73 14.05 -8.58 -30.11
CA GLU A 73 14.85 -7.70 -31.01
C GLU A 73 14.19 -7.49 -32.38
N ARG A 74 13.43 -8.47 -32.91
CA ARG A 74 12.67 -8.30 -34.16
C ARG A 74 11.58 -7.22 -34.10
N ARG A 75 11.23 -6.75 -32.89
CA ARG A 75 10.29 -5.64 -32.67
C ARG A 75 10.97 -4.28 -32.57
N ARG A 76 12.30 -4.24 -32.74
CA ARG A 76 13.06 -3.00 -32.71
C ARG A 76 12.85 -2.20 -33.99
N GLY A 77 12.36 -0.96 -33.87
CA GLY A 77 12.26 0.03 -34.94
C GLY A 77 13.17 1.23 -34.66
N MET A 78 13.17 2.20 -35.56
CA MET A 78 14.02 3.41 -35.43
C MET A 78 13.72 4.24 -34.17
N GLY A 79 12.47 4.20 -33.66
CA GLY A 79 12.04 4.94 -32.45
C GLY A 79 12.03 4.11 -31.17
N THR A 80 12.40 2.85 -31.24
CA THR A 80 12.33 1.94 -30.09
C THR A 80 13.44 2.26 -29.08
N LYS A 81 13.04 2.55 -27.84
CA LYS A 81 13.98 2.64 -26.70
C LYS A 81 14.40 1.24 -26.29
N VAL A 82 15.70 0.97 -26.30
CA VAL A 82 16.27 -0.31 -25.84
C VAL A 82 16.81 -0.15 -24.43
N ILE A 83 16.35 -1.01 -23.53
CA ILE A 83 16.85 -1.12 -22.15
C ILE A 83 17.55 -2.47 -22.02
N ASN A 84 18.86 -2.44 -21.83
CA ASN A 84 19.65 -3.63 -21.56
C ASN A 84 19.63 -3.90 -20.06
N ALA A 85 19.00 -5.00 -19.65
CA ALA A 85 18.92 -5.40 -18.24
C ALA A 85 20.23 -6.02 -17.71
N GLY A 86 21.19 -6.37 -18.59
CA GLY A 86 22.51 -6.86 -18.19
C GLY A 86 22.49 -8.10 -17.30
N GLY A 87 21.61 -9.05 -17.56
CA GLY A 87 21.42 -10.27 -16.76
C GLY A 87 20.66 -10.05 -15.45
N LYS A 88 20.15 -8.84 -15.20
CA LYS A 88 19.41 -8.52 -13.97
C LYS A 88 18.03 -9.13 -13.97
N LEU A 89 17.50 -9.36 -12.76
CA LEU A 89 16.13 -9.83 -12.57
C LEU A 89 15.14 -8.73 -12.98
N VAL A 90 14.15 -9.13 -13.77
CA VAL A 90 13.01 -8.33 -14.19
C VAL A 90 11.75 -8.95 -13.62
N LEU A 91 10.92 -8.15 -12.94
CA LEU A 91 9.68 -8.57 -12.28
C LEU A 91 8.50 -7.75 -12.78
N PRO A 92 7.26 -8.24 -12.64
CA PRO A 92 6.09 -7.36 -12.67
C PRO A 92 6.26 -6.21 -11.68
N GLY A 93 5.69 -5.06 -12.00
CA GLY A 93 5.66 -3.95 -11.06
C GLY A 93 4.87 -4.31 -9.80
N PHE A 94 5.35 -3.88 -8.65
CA PHE A 94 4.69 -4.15 -7.39
C PHE A 94 3.40 -3.36 -7.23
N VAL A 95 2.44 -3.98 -6.55
CA VAL A 95 1.18 -3.40 -6.10
C VAL A 95 1.18 -3.40 -4.57
N ASP A 96 1.00 -2.23 -3.98
CA ASP A 96 0.77 -2.13 -2.54
C ASP A 96 -0.74 -2.16 -2.29
N CYS A 97 -1.25 -3.26 -1.71
CA CYS A 97 -2.69 -3.40 -1.58
C CYS A 97 -3.32 -2.73 -0.35
N HIS A 98 -2.54 -2.07 0.49
CA HIS A 98 -3.03 -1.30 1.62
C HIS A 98 -2.04 -0.19 1.99
N ILE A 99 -2.38 1.06 1.70
CA ILE A 99 -1.49 2.20 1.95
C ILE A 99 -2.28 3.49 2.21
N HIS A 100 -1.83 4.30 3.16
CA HIS A 100 -2.34 5.65 3.43
C HIS A 100 -1.51 6.70 2.67
N PHE A 101 -1.62 6.67 1.33
CA PHE A 101 -0.64 7.29 0.45
C PHE A 101 -0.55 8.81 0.55
N MET A 102 -1.69 9.53 0.70
CA MET A 102 -1.67 10.99 0.89
C MET A 102 -1.02 11.36 2.21
N GLU A 103 -1.37 10.67 3.28
CA GLU A 103 -0.82 10.90 4.61
C GLU A 103 0.70 10.67 4.64
N GLY A 104 1.14 9.50 4.17
CA GLY A 104 2.55 9.18 4.08
C GLY A 104 3.32 10.16 3.19
N SER A 105 2.70 10.59 2.06
CA SER A 105 3.29 11.61 1.19
C SER A 105 3.46 12.95 1.89
N ALA A 106 2.49 13.36 2.71
CA ALA A 106 2.57 14.57 3.52
C ALA A 106 3.70 14.47 4.56
N LYS A 107 3.81 13.33 5.24
CA LYS A 107 4.86 13.07 6.25
C LYS A 107 6.28 13.05 5.66
N LEU A 108 6.45 12.84 4.35
CA LEU A 108 7.79 12.99 3.71
C LEU A 108 8.39 14.39 3.82
N ALA A 109 7.56 15.41 4.02
CA ALA A 109 8.00 16.78 4.24
C ALA A 109 8.31 17.09 5.71
N TRP A 110 7.96 16.21 6.65
CA TRP A 110 8.16 16.38 8.07
C TRP A 110 9.60 16.04 8.49
N VAL A 111 9.95 16.41 9.71
CA VAL A 111 11.25 16.04 10.28
C VAL A 111 11.20 14.57 10.69
N ARG A 112 12.08 13.78 10.10
CA ARG A 112 12.21 12.34 10.40
C ARG A 112 13.11 12.16 11.64
N LEU A 113 12.60 11.48 12.64
CA LEU A 113 13.24 11.32 13.96
C LEU A 113 13.57 9.85 14.29
N GLU A 114 13.18 8.88 13.45
CA GLU A 114 13.31 7.43 13.70
C GLU A 114 14.76 6.97 13.93
N ASP A 115 15.72 7.66 13.34
CA ASP A 115 17.15 7.38 13.47
C ASP A 115 17.83 8.20 14.58
N ALA A 116 17.11 9.14 15.23
CA ALA A 116 17.65 9.89 16.35
C ALA A 116 17.81 8.99 17.59
N LYS A 117 18.95 9.09 18.27
CA LYS A 117 19.28 8.29 19.45
C LYS A 117 19.35 9.12 20.73
N SER A 118 19.10 10.41 20.62
CA SER A 118 19.17 11.34 21.76
C SER A 118 18.37 12.62 21.52
N LEU A 119 18.00 13.28 22.60
CA LEU A 119 17.37 14.60 22.57
C LEU A 119 18.23 15.64 21.81
N SER A 120 19.55 15.56 21.93
CA SER A 120 20.46 16.46 21.20
C SER A 120 20.40 16.28 19.71
N GLU A 121 20.24 15.03 19.22
CA GLU A 121 20.07 14.73 17.79
C GLU A 121 18.71 15.21 17.28
N ILE A 122 17.64 15.03 18.06
CA ILE A 122 16.31 15.58 17.73
C ILE A 122 16.42 17.11 17.59
N ARG A 123 16.98 17.80 18.58
CA ARG A 123 17.16 19.25 18.53
C ARG A 123 18.00 19.71 17.34
N PHE A 124 19.04 18.97 16.99
CA PHE A 124 19.86 19.25 15.79
C PHE A 124 19.05 19.10 14.49
N LYS A 125 18.27 18.01 14.35
CA LYS A 125 17.42 17.76 13.17
C LYS A 125 16.35 18.86 13.01
N LEU A 126 15.69 19.24 14.10
CA LEU A 126 14.68 20.29 14.11
C LEU A 126 15.26 21.66 13.71
N ARG A 127 16.42 22.06 14.28
CA ARG A 127 17.11 23.30 13.88
C ARG A 127 17.55 23.27 12.41
N SER A 128 18.07 22.14 11.95
CA SER A 128 18.48 21.95 10.56
C SER A 128 17.31 22.04 9.59
N TYR A 129 16.15 21.52 9.98
CA TYR A 129 14.92 21.67 9.20
C TYR A 129 14.44 23.13 9.17
N ALA A 130 14.38 23.79 10.33
CA ALA A 130 13.95 25.18 10.44
C ALA A 130 14.83 26.14 9.63
N ALA A 131 16.15 25.91 9.60
CA ALA A 131 17.08 26.71 8.80
C ALA A 131 16.82 26.59 7.28
N ARG A 132 16.39 25.42 6.81
CA ARG A 132 16.04 25.18 5.40
C ARG A 132 14.61 25.59 5.07
N ASN A 133 13.74 25.69 6.07
CA ASN A 133 12.33 26.05 5.96
C ASN A 133 12.04 27.26 6.84
N PRO A 134 12.53 28.44 6.48
CA PRO A 134 12.30 29.66 7.25
C PRO A 134 10.83 30.05 7.22
N GLY A 135 10.35 30.76 8.24
CA GLY A 135 8.99 31.25 8.36
C GLY A 135 8.33 30.88 9.68
N GLU A 136 7.08 31.25 9.85
CA GLU A 136 6.32 31.09 11.09
C GLU A 136 5.42 29.81 11.09
N GLY A 137 5.41 29.04 10.00
CA GLY A 137 4.64 27.82 9.90
C GLY A 137 5.05 26.77 10.93
N TRP A 138 4.17 25.81 11.19
CA TRP A 138 4.44 24.71 12.12
C TRP A 138 5.69 23.92 11.74
N ILE A 139 6.41 23.44 12.74
CA ILE A 139 7.42 22.40 12.57
C ILE A 139 6.77 21.07 12.94
N LEU A 140 6.64 20.21 11.94
CA LEU A 140 6.06 18.88 12.08
C LEU A 140 7.17 17.84 11.98
N GLY A 141 7.10 16.81 12.81
CA GLY A 141 8.01 15.68 12.76
C GLY A 141 7.36 14.41 13.26
N HIS A 142 7.99 13.27 13.00
CA HIS A 142 7.48 11.97 13.44
C HIS A 142 8.62 10.99 13.75
N GLY A 143 8.31 9.94 14.51
CA GLY A 143 9.21 8.82 14.71
C GLY A 143 10.17 8.98 15.90
N TRP A 144 9.87 9.82 16.89
CA TRP A 144 10.65 9.82 18.14
C TRP A 144 10.28 8.62 19.02
N ASP A 145 11.27 8.08 19.75
CA ASP A 145 11.14 6.91 20.62
C ASP A 145 11.08 7.30 22.10
N TYR A 146 10.19 6.63 22.86
CA TYR A 146 10.03 6.84 24.30
C TYR A 146 11.30 6.53 25.10
N GLY A 147 12.09 5.56 24.65
CA GLY A 147 13.33 5.16 25.30
C GLY A 147 14.36 6.28 25.46
N MET A 148 14.25 7.34 24.64
CA MET A 148 15.14 8.50 24.71
C MET A 148 14.97 9.34 25.98
N PHE A 149 13.81 9.26 26.65
CA PHE A 149 13.48 10.03 27.84
C PHE A 149 13.71 9.26 29.15
N GLY A 150 14.05 7.97 29.04
CA GLY A 150 14.25 7.05 30.17
C GLY A 150 12.97 6.34 30.61
N PRO A 151 13.10 5.30 31.43
CA PRO A 151 11.98 4.43 31.80
C PRO A 151 10.80 5.20 32.40
N GLY A 152 9.60 5.06 31.80
CA GLY A 152 8.36 5.67 32.27
C GLY A 152 8.28 7.19 32.11
N LYS A 153 9.27 7.84 31.50
CA LYS A 153 9.25 9.27 31.24
C LYS A 153 8.70 9.58 29.86
N LEU A 154 7.99 10.70 29.79
CA LEU A 154 7.48 11.28 28.55
C LEU A 154 8.24 12.57 28.23
N PRO A 155 8.23 13.01 26.97
CA PRO A 155 8.87 14.26 26.59
C PRO A 155 8.21 15.47 27.25
N ASP A 156 9.00 16.53 27.47
CA ASP A 156 8.53 17.80 28.04
C ASP A 156 8.59 18.92 26.99
N LYS A 157 7.57 19.80 27.01
CA LYS A 157 7.47 20.98 26.14
C LYS A 157 8.69 21.89 26.23
N GLN A 158 9.33 21.99 27.43
CA GLN A 158 10.50 22.85 27.67
C GLN A 158 11.66 22.49 26.73
N ASP A 159 11.83 21.20 26.40
CA ASP A 159 12.88 20.76 25.48
C ASP A 159 12.72 21.33 24.07
N LEU A 160 11.48 21.64 23.66
CA LEU A 160 11.16 22.29 22.40
C LEU A 160 11.09 23.82 22.53
N ASP A 161 10.60 24.34 23.64
CA ASP A 161 10.52 25.77 23.90
C ASP A 161 11.90 26.43 23.90
N ASP A 162 12.92 25.73 24.41
CA ASP A 162 14.33 26.18 24.42
C ASP A 162 14.86 26.48 23.01
N ILE A 163 14.29 25.87 21.98
CA ILE A 163 14.74 26.05 20.60
C ILE A 163 13.73 26.77 19.70
N PHE A 164 12.43 26.69 20.03
CA PHE A 164 11.34 27.29 19.25
C PHE A 164 10.28 27.95 20.15
N PRO A 165 10.61 29.01 20.89
CA PRO A 165 9.64 29.62 21.81
C PRO A 165 8.44 30.28 21.10
N ASN A 166 8.62 30.71 19.85
CA ASN A 166 7.60 31.45 19.09
C ASN A 166 7.02 30.69 17.90
N ARG A 167 7.57 29.53 17.53
CA ARG A 167 7.12 28.70 16.43
C ARG A 167 6.47 27.42 16.95
N ALA A 168 5.27 27.10 16.50
CA ALA A 168 4.58 25.89 16.94
C ALA A 168 5.31 24.63 16.46
N VAL A 169 5.51 23.67 17.37
CA VAL A 169 6.14 22.39 17.09
C VAL A 169 5.19 21.26 17.50
N SER A 170 5.01 20.27 16.64
CA SER A 170 4.28 19.04 16.93
C SER A 170 5.03 17.85 16.36
N LEU A 171 5.46 16.95 17.23
CA LEU A 171 6.24 15.77 16.90
C LEU A 171 5.45 14.53 17.29
N GLU A 172 5.14 13.69 16.33
CA GLU A 172 4.44 12.42 16.51
C GLU A 172 5.41 11.32 16.94
N GLY A 173 5.04 10.55 17.95
CA GLY A 173 5.79 9.35 18.36
C GLY A 173 5.86 8.30 17.24
N PHE A 174 6.77 7.34 17.37
CA PHE A 174 6.94 6.30 16.34
C PHE A 174 5.66 5.46 16.14
N ASP A 175 4.87 5.32 17.19
CA ASP A 175 3.63 4.55 17.23
C ASP A 175 2.39 5.32 16.73
N GLY A 176 2.52 6.64 16.51
CA GLY A 176 1.40 7.51 16.13
C GLY A 176 0.43 7.87 17.24
N HIS A 177 0.60 7.33 18.46
CA HIS A 177 -0.35 7.46 19.57
C HIS A 177 -0.05 8.62 20.53
N THR A 178 1.12 9.23 20.44
CA THR A 178 1.52 10.35 21.30
C THR A 178 2.13 11.48 20.50
N TYR A 179 1.62 12.70 20.73
CA TYR A 179 2.28 13.91 20.23
C TYR A 179 3.10 14.55 21.34
N TRP A 180 4.28 15.03 20.97
CA TRP A 180 5.13 15.92 21.76
C TRP A 180 5.06 17.32 21.18
N VAL A 181 4.47 18.24 21.90
CA VAL A 181 4.21 19.60 21.44
C VAL A 181 4.83 20.64 22.38
N ASN A 182 5.18 21.80 21.81
CA ASN A 182 5.71 22.91 22.61
C ASN A 182 4.60 23.81 23.17
N SER A 183 4.98 24.77 24.03
CA SER A 183 4.06 25.74 24.65
C SER A 183 3.28 26.55 23.59
N LYS A 184 3.90 26.89 22.47
CA LYS A 184 3.23 27.62 21.39
C LYS A 184 2.10 26.80 20.75
N ALA A 185 2.32 25.51 20.53
CA ALA A 185 1.30 24.61 20.00
C ALA A 185 0.15 24.41 21.01
N LEU A 186 0.46 24.20 22.30
CA LEU A 186 -0.54 24.12 23.37
C LEU A 186 -1.40 25.38 23.44
N ALA A 187 -0.78 26.57 23.38
CA ALA A 187 -1.50 27.85 23.41
C ALA A 187 -2.43 28.01 22.20
N LEU A 188 -1.99 27.64 20.98
CA LEU A 188 -2.83 27.65 19.77
C LEU A 188 -4.01 26.69 19.90
N ALA A 189 -3.80 25.52 20.49
CA ALA A 189 -4.85 24.53 20.73
C ALA A 189 -5.78 24.90 21.92
N GLY A 190 -5.52 26.00 22.63
CA GLY A 190 -6.30 26.40 23.80
C GLY A 190 -6.17 25.44 24.98
N ILE A 191 -5.07 24.65 25.03
CA ILE A 191 -4.82 23.69 26.09
C ILE A 191 -4.22 24.42 27.28
N THR A 192 -4.96 24.42 28.38
CA THR A 192 -4.56 25.00 29.67
C THR A 192 -4.57 23.93 30.76
N ARG A 193 -4.23 24.30 31.96
CA ARG A 193 -4.32 23.40 33.13
C ARG A 193 -5.77 22.96 33.41
N ASP A 194 -6.77 23.75 32.99
CA ASP A 194 -8.18 23.48 33.26
C ASP A 194 -8.89 22.76 32.09
N THR A 195 -8.21 22.55 30.96
CA THR A 195 -8.76 21.83 29.81
C THR A 195 -9.00 20.35 30.19
N PRO A 196 -10.23 19.82 30.09
CA PRO A 196 -10.49 18.42 30.43
C PRO A 196 -9.82 17.47 29.43
N ASN A 197 -9.51 16.26 29.86
CA ASN A 197 -9.12 15.21 28.94
C ASN A 197 -10.30 14.89 28.00
N PRO A 198 -10.09 14.78 26.69
CA PRO A 198 -11.12 14.30 25.80
C PRO A 198 -11.43 12.81 26.04
N PRO A 199 -12.59 12.31 25.61
CA PRO A 199 -12.89 10.88 25.66
C PRO A 199 -11.76 10.07 25.00
N ASN A 200 -11.30 9.01 25.65
CA ASN A 200 -10.20 8.15 25.18
C ASN A 200 -8.86 8.89 24.92
N GLY A 201 -8.64 10.07 25.49
CA GLY A 201 -7.41 10.81 25.35
C GLY A 201 -6.88 11.36 26.65
N THR A 202 -5.57 11.58 26.73
CA THR A 202 -4.91 12.10 27.94
C THR A 202 -4.00 13.27 27.61
N ILE A 203 -4.28 14.42 28.25
CA ILE A 203 -3.35 15.53 28.34
C ILE A 203 -2.43 15.25 29.53
N VAL A 204 -1.16 14.92 29.28
CA VAL A 204 -0.20 14.64 30.36
C VAL A 204 0.12 15.93 31.11
N ARG A 205 0.05 15.88 32.43
CA ARG A 205 0.21 17.05 33.29
C ARG A 205 1.32 16.87 34.32
N ASP A 206 1.97 17.92 34.63
CA ASP A 206 2.88 17.99 35.78
C ASP A 206 2.05 17.83 37.07
N PRO A 207 2.35 16.85 37.94
CA PRO A 207 1.56 16.56 39.11
C PRO A 207 1.63 17.67 40.20
N ALA A 208 2.66 18.53 40.17
CA ALA A 208 2.83 19.61 41.15
C ALA A 208 2.07 20.87 40.73
N THR A 209 2.05 21.19 39.45
CA THR A 209 1.49 22.44 38.90
C THR A 209 0.13 22.27 38.22
N GLY A 210 -0.19 21.09 37.75
CA GLY A 210 -1.35 20.78 36.90
C GLY A 210 -1.20 21.26 35.45
N GLU A 211 -0.08 21.86 35.09
CA GLU A 211 0.18 22.34 33.74
C GLU A 211 0.44 21.19 32.77
N ALA A 212 -0.01 21.35 31.51
CA ALA A 212 0.29 20.38 30.46
C ALA A 212 1.80 20.31 30.19
N THR A 213 2.37 19.11 30.20
CA THR A 213 3.81 18.88 29.95
C THR A 213 4.19 18.99 28.48
N GLY A 214 3.22 18.92 27.56
CA GLY A 214 3.45 18.87 26.12
C GLY A 214 3.30 17.47 25.54
N ALA A 215 3.15 16.42 26.34
CA ALA A 215 2.79 15.09 25.85
C ALA A 215 1.25 14.95 25.81
N LEU A 216 0.72 14.61 24.62
CA LEU A 216 -0.71 14.39 24.37
C LEU A 216 -0.91 12.97 23.83
N LYS A 217 -1.78 12.20 24.49
CA LYS A 217 -1.99 10.79 24.12
C LYS A 217 -3.36 10.58 23.50
N GLU A 218 -3.42 9.66 22.54
CA GLU A 218 -4.63 9.21 21.87
C GLU A 218 -5.47 10.39 21.34
N SER A 219 -6.78 10.42 21.57
CA SER A 219 -7.64 11.51 21.08
C SER A 219 -7.29 12.92 21.63
N ALA A 220 -6.37 13.04 22.57
CA ALA A 220 -5.87 14.36 22.96
C ALA A 220 -5.00 15.02 21.87
N THR A 221 -4.45 14.26 20.92
CA THR A 221 -3.73 14.77 19.73
C THR A 221 -4.65 15.58 18.81
N ASP A 222 -5.94 15.21 18.72
CA ASP A 222 -6.94 15.90 17.92
C ASP A 222 -7.11 17.38 18.30
N LEU A 223 -6.83 17.73 19.55
CA LEU A 223 -6.89 19.12 20.00
C LEU A 223 -5.88 20.01 19.27
N VAL A 224 -4.73 19.44 18.93
CA VAL A 224 -3.67 20.13 18.18
C VAL A 224 -3.97 20.05 16.67
N ASP A 225 -4.42 18.92 16.19
CA ASP A 225 -4.74 18.74 14.76
C ASP A 225 -5.82 19.69 14.26
N ARG A 226 -6.82 19.99 15.08
CA ARG A 226 -7.90 20.94 14.75
C ARG A 226 -7.42 22.38 14.52
N VAL A 227 -6.30 22.77 15.10
CA VAL A 227 -5.74 24.14 14.98
C VAL A 227 -4.53 24.20 14.05
N ARG A 228 -4.04 23.05 13.64
CA ARG A 228 -3.00 22.98 12.62
C ARG A 228 -3.59 23.41 11.26
N PRO A 229 -2.99 24.37 10.56
CA PRO A 229 -3.47 24.77 9.26
C PRO A 229 -3.53 23.55 8.31
N PRO A 230 -4.65 23.35 7.58
CA PRO A 230 -4.72 22.30 6.59
C PRO A 230 -3.72 22.57 5.46
N MET A 231 -3.20 21.51 4.88
CA MET A 231 -2.34 21.62 3.71
C MET A 231 -3.09 22.30 2.56
N THR A 232 -2.45 23.26 1.94
CA THR A 232 -2.95 23.86 0.71
C THR A 232 -2.92 22.83 -0.43
N ARG A 233 -3.73 23.06 -1.47
CA ARG A 233 -3.72 22.23 -2.68
C ARG A 233 -2.31 22.11 -3.31
N VAL A 234 -1.52 23.17 -3.27
CA VAL A 234 -0.14 23.15 -3.79
C VAL A 234 0.76 22.24 -2.95
N GLU A 235 0.68 22.33 -1.63
CA GLU A 235 1.43 21.47 -0.72
C GLU A 235 1.04 20.01 -0.90
N LYS A 236 -0.25 19.68 -1.01
CA LYS A 236 -0.74 18.34 -1.30
C LYS A 236 -0.19 17.80 -2.63
N LEU A 237 -0.16 18.60 -3.70
CA LEU A 237 0.42 18.21 -4.99
C LEU A 237 1.92 17.95 -4.90
N LEU A 238 2.67 18.77 -4.16
CA LEU A 238 4.10 18.57 -3.93
C LEU A 238 4.35 17.29 -3.12
N ALA A 239 3.56 17.07 -2.08
CA ALA A 239 3.60 15.84 -1.27
C ALA A 239 3.34 14.60 -2.13
N LEU A 240 2.28 14.58 -2.93
CA LEU A 240 1.96 13.47 -3.83
C LEU A 240 3.08 13.20 -4.84
N ARG A 241 3.70 14.23 -5.41
CA ARG A 241 4.86 14.04 -6.30
C ARG A 241 6.04 13.40 -5.58
N ALA A 242 6.32 13.81 -4.34
CA ALA A 242 7.36 13.20 -3.51
C ALA A 242 7.01 11.73 -3.19
N GLY A 243 5.77 11.46 -2.78
CA GLY A 243 5.28 10.11 -2.52
C GLY A 243 5.39 9.20 -3.75
N MET A 244 4.96 9.67 -4.93
CA MET A 244 5.07 8.91 -6.18
C MET A 244 6.52 8.61 -6.54
N LYS A 245 7.41 9.59 -6.39
CA LYS A 245 8.85 9.36 -6.60
C LYS A 245 9.40 8.30 -5.66
N TRP A 246 8.96 8.32 -4.40
CA TRP A 246 9.33 7.33 -3.40
C TRP A 246 8.75 5.95 -3.73
N ALA A 247 7.49 5.86 -4.10
CA ALA A 247 6.83 4.63 -4.55
C ALA A 247 7.53 4.02 -5.77
N ASN A 248 7.78 4.83 -6.81
CA ASN A 248 8.46 4.36 -8.02
C ASN A 248 9.91 3.91 -7.74
N LYS A 249 10.63 4.58 -6.83
CA LYS A 249 11.96 4.16 -6.38
C LYS A 249 11.96 2.77 -5.73
N ASN A 250 10.84 2.38 -5.12
CA ASN A 250 10.64 1.09 -4.49
C ASN A 250 9.91 0.08 -5.40
N GLY A 251 9.66 0.42 -6.67
CA GLY A 251 9.09 -0.48 -7.65
C GLY A 251 7.56 -0.57 -7.64
N LEU A 252 6.89 0.29 -6.89
CA LEU A 252 5.43 0.33 -6.89
C LEU A 252 4.92 0.94 -8.20
N THR A 253 3.99 0.24 -8.84
CA THR A 253 3.32 0.65 -10.08
C THR A 253 1.83 0.90 -9.87
N ARG A 254 1.25 0.30 -8.81
CA ARG A 254 -0.11 0.54 -8.33
C ARG A 254 -0.14 0.59 -6.80
N ILE A 255 -1.12 1.34 -6.28
CA ILE A 255 -1.44 1.41 -4.86
C ILE A 255 -2.95 1.27 -4.67
N HIS A 256 -3.36 0.60 -3.59
CA HIS A 256 -4.72 0.62 -3.08
C HIS A 256 -4.75 1.56 -1.87
N ALA A 257 -5.19 2.78 -2.09
CA ALA A 257 -5.28 3.79 -1.05
C ALA A 257 -6.41 3.43 -0.07
N ALA A 258 -6.03 3.08 1.16
CA ALA A 258 -6.89 2.48 2.18
C ALA A 258 -7.79 3.49 2.94
N GLY A 259 -8.26 4.47 2.26
CA GLY A 259 -9.03 5.55 2.80
C GLY A 259 -8.15 6.79 3.00
N GLY A 260 -8.56 7.88 2.40
CA GLY A 260 -8.06 9.22 2.62
C GLY A 260 -9.21 10.06 3.12
N HIS A 261 -8.97 11.32 3.39
CA HIS A 261 -9.96 12.25 3.89
C HIS A 261 -11.05 12.61 2.84
N PHE A 262 -11.69 11.58 2.25
CA PHE A 262 -12.96 11.80 1.53
C PHE A 262 -14.10 12.13 2.50
N LEU A 263 -13.78 12.30 3.78
CA LEU A 263 -14.72 12.42 4.89
C LEU A 263 -15.62 13.65 4.82
N SER A 264 -15.23 14.65 4.05
CA SER A 264 -16.00 15.90 3.90
C SER A 264 -17.00 15.90 2.73
N GLY A 265 -17.10 14.77 1.98
CA GLY A 265 -17.91 14.74 0.76
C GLY A 265 -17.30 15.49 -0.42
N ASP A 266 -16.13 16.08 -0.26
CA ASP A 266 -15.33 16.59 -1.35
C ASP A 266 -14.37 15.53 -1.84
N PHE A 267 -14.10 15.53 -3.14
CA PHE A 267 -13.20 14.60 -3.79
C PHE A 267 -11.79 15.19 -3.95
N GLU A 268 -11.38 16.12 -3.09
CA GLU A 268 -10.19 16.93 -3.31
C GLU A 268 -8.96 16.06 -3.61
N ASP A 269 -8.72 15.00 -2.84
CA ASP A 269 -7.57 14.13 -3.06
C ASP A 269 -7.68 13.34 -4.37
N LEU A 270 -8.89 12.83 -4.72
CA LEU A 270 -9.14 12.18 -6.00
C LEU A 270 -8.99 13.15 -7.16
N ASP A 271 -9.46 14.40 -7.02
CA ASP A 271 -9.31 15.45 -8.02
C ASP A 271 -7.83 15.82 -8.22
N LEU A 272 -6.99 15.73 -7.19
CA LEU A 272 -5.54 15.90 -7.32
C LEU A 272 -4.90 14.79 -8.16
N TYR A 273 -5.24 13.52 -7.91
CA TYR A 273 -4.77 12.40 -8.74
C TYR A 273 -5.23 12.54 -10.19
N GLU A 274 -6.50 12.93 -10.41
CA GLU A 274 -7.05 13.11 -11.74
C GLU A 274 -6.39 14.28 -12.49
N ASP A 275 -6.09 15.38 -11.81
CA ASP A 275 -5.32 16.49 -12.39
C ASP A 275 -3.89 16.08 -12.76
N MET A 276 -3.23 15.30 -11.90
CA MET A 276 -1.91 14.76 -12.22
C MET A 276 -1.97 13.80 -13.41
N ARG A 277 -3.02 12.97 -13.49
CA ARG A 277 -3.24 12.08 -14.64
C ARG A 277 -3.41 12.86 -15.94
N LYS A 278 -4.25 13.89 -15.96
CA LYS A 278 -4.49 14.75 -17.13
C LYS A 278 -3.23 15.46 -17.61
N ARG A 279 -2.33 15.80 -16.69
CA ARG A 279 -1.03 16.42 -17.00
C ARG A 279 0.05 15.41 -17.40
N GLY A 280 -0.22 14.11 -17.28
CA GLY A 280 0.77 13.05 -17.50
C GLY A 280 1.77 12.87 -16.35
N ASP A 281 1.53 13.51 -15.21
CA ASP A 281 2.39 13.48 -14.01
C ASP A 281 2.10 12.28 -13.10
N LEU A 282 0.94 11.62 -13.25
CA LEU A 282 0.60 10.44 -12.46
C LEU A 282 1.48 9.26 -12.90
N SER A 283 2.32 8.78 -12.00
CA SER A 283 3.31 7.74 -12.27
C SER A 283 3.07 6.44 -11.50
N VAL A 284 1.97 6.37 -10.75
CA VAL A 284 1.48 5.18 -10.04
C VAL A 284 -0.01 5.08 -10.30
N ARG A 285 -0.54 3.88 -10.57
CA ARG A 285 -1.98 3.68 -10.67
C ARG A 285 -2.58 3.70 -9.28
N VAL A 286 -3.77 4.30 -9.13
CA VAL A 286 -4.44 4.47 -7.84
C VAL A 286 -5.81 3.80 -7.86
N GLN A 287 -6.03 2.89 -6.94
CA GLN A 287 -7.33 2.38 -6.58
C GLN A 287 -7.67 2.91 -5.19
N ALA A 288 -8.67 3.78 -5.10
CA ALA A 288 -8.95 4.51 -3.89
C ALA A 288 -10.25 4.02 -3.23
N ALA A 289 -10.19 3.85 -1.92
CA ALA A 289 -11.33 3.49 -1.11
C ALA A 289 -11.90 4.71 -0.38
N TYR A 290 -13.23 4.77 -0.33
CA TYR A 290 -13.93 5.66 0.58
C TYR A 290 -13.86 5.10 2.00
N PHE A 291 -13.34 5.87 2.95
CA PHE A 291 -13.39 5.49 4.36
C PHE A 291 -14.78 5.79 4.93
N LEU A 292 -15.47 4.73 5.36
CA LEU A 292 -16.77 4.84 6.00
C LEU A 292 -16.61 4.82 7.51
N ASP A 293 -16.88 5.97 8.12
CA ASP A 293 -16.81 6.11 9.57
C ASP A 293 -17.88 5.27 10.28
N PRO A 294 -17.48 4.50 11.31
CA PRO A 294 -18.45 3.86 12.18
C PRO A 294 -19.27 4.91 12.95
N PRO A 295 -20.42 4.58 13.51
CA PRO A 295 -21.01 3.25 13.55
C PRO A 295 -22.16 3.02 12.55
N VAL A 296 -22.35 3.88 11.56
CA VAL A 296 -23.52 3.81 10.67
C VAL A 296 -23.22 4.17 9.23
N LEU A 297 -23.91 3.53 8.29
CA LEU A 297 -23.95 3.91 6.89
C LEU A 297 -25.08 4.92 6.66
N ARG A 298 -24.75 6.16 6.30
CA ARG A 298 -25.72 7.22 6.07
C ARG A 298 -26.08 7.31 4.56
N PRO A 299 -27.29 7.80 4.19
CA PRO A 299 -27.64 8.02 2.79
C PRO A 299 -26.64 8.90 2.03
N GLN A 300 -26.07 9.92 2.68
CA GLN A 300 -25.07 10.82 2.11
C GLN A 300 -23.76 10.07 1.76
N ASP A 301 -23.35 9.10 2.58
CA ASP A 301 -22.18 8.29 2.30
C ASP A 301 -22.38 7.50 1.01
N ILE A 302 -23.55 6.90 0.83
CA ILE A 302 -23.91 6.16 -0.39
C ILE A 302 -23.84 7.07 -1.63
N GLU A 303 -24.46 8.25 -1.56
CA GLU A 303 -24.42 9.20 -2.66
C GLU A 303 -23.00 9.63 -3.02
N THR A 304 -22.17 9.92 -2.01
CA THR A 304 -20.78 10.30 -2.17
C THR A 304 -19.97 9.19 -2.86
N ILE A 305 -20.11 7.95 -2.38
CA ILE A 305 -19.38 6.78 -2.92
C ILE A 305 -19.80 6.51 -4.39
N GLU A 306 -21.10 6.57 -4.68
CA GLU A 306 -21.61 6.36 -6.03
C GLU A 306 -21.13 7.45 -7.01
N ASN A 307 -21.09 8.71 -6.57
CA ASN A 307 -20.59 9.82 -7.37
C ASN A 307 -19.07 9.68 -7.62
N ALA A 308 -18.29 9.30 -6.60
CA ALA A 308 -16.87 9.02 -6.75
C ALA A 308 -16.63 7.90 -7.77
N LYS A 309 -17.33 6.78 -7.64
CA LYS A 309 -17.25 5.64 -8.57
C LYS A 309 -17.57 6.03 -10.01
N LYS A 310 -18.57 6.88 -10.24
CA LYS A 310 -18.92 7.36 -11.58
C LYS A 310 -17.86 8.30 -12.16
N LYS A 311 -17.32 9.21 -11.32
CA LYS A 311 -16.36 10.24 -11.74
C LYS A 311 -14.96 9.66 -11.99
N PHE A 312 -14.53 8.71 -11.15
CA PHE A 312 -13.19 8.13 -11.18
C PHE A 312 -13.28 6.64 -11.50
N SER A 313 -13.23 6.30 -12.78
CA SER A 313 -13.35 4.93 -13.30
C SER A 313 -12.53 4.76 -14.57
N ASN A 314 -11.20 4.73 -14.43
CA ASN A 314 -10.29 4.51 -15.54
C ASN A 314 -9.06 3.68 -15.09
N ASP A 315 -8.20 3.29 -16.03
CA ASP A 315 -7.04 2.42 -15.77
C ASP A 315 -6.00 3.03 -14.80
N TRP A 316 -6.02 4.35 -14.58
CA TRP A 316 -5.07 5.05 -13.72
C TRP A 316 -5.64 5.44 -12.36
N LEU A 317 -6.95 5.70 -12.31
CA LEU A 317 -7.64 6.12 -11.09
C LEU A 317 -9.02 5.50 -11.04
N SER A 318 -9.31 4.75 -10.00
CA SER A 318 -10.63 4.21 -9.71
C SER A 318 -11.01 4.44 -8.25
N ALA A 319 -12.32 4.64 -7.99
CA ALA A 319 -12.89 4.85 -6.67
C ALA A 319 -14.14 3.99 -6.49
N ASN A 320 -13.98 2.67 -6.49
CA ASN A 320 -15.04 1.68 -6.38
C ASN A 320 -14.94 0.81 -5.13
N GLU A 321 -14.10 1.21 -4.19
CA GLU A 321 -13.88 0.51 -2.94
C GLU A 321 -14.40 1.29 -1.73
N VAL A 322 -14.77 0.57 -0.68
CA VAL A 322 -15.15 1.14 0.62
C VAL A 322 -14.33 0.48 1.71
N LYS A 323 -13.59 1.30 2.47
CA LYS A 323 -12.86 0.91 3.68
C LYS A 323 -13.78 1.02 4.88
N LEU A 324 -13.86 -0.04 5.64
CA LEU A 324 -14.56 -0.15 6.92
C LEU A 324 -13.54 -0.42 8.03
N ARG A 325 -13.82 -0.01 9.25
CA ARG A 325 -12.99 -0.30 10.42
C ARG A 325 -13.85 -0.91 11.53
N LEU A 326 -13.53 -2.16 11.90
CA LEU A 326 -14.28 -2.89 12.92
C LEU A 326 -13.72 -2.72 14.33
N ASP A 327 -12.40 -2.62 14.48
CA ASP A 327 -11.75 -2.54 15.78
C ASP A 327 -10.48 -1.67 15.75
N GLY A 328 -9.76 -1.66 16.85
CA GLY A 328 -8.46 -0.99 16.99
C GLY A 328 -7.28 -1.96 16.85
N VAL A 329 -6.27 -1.81 17.72
CA VAL A 329 -4.99 -2.55 17.68
C VAL A 329 -4.74 -3.31 18.99
N ILE A 330 -3.88 -4.32 18.93
CA ILE A 330 -3.62 -5.22 20.08
C ILE A 330 -2.77 -4.51 21.14
N GLU A 331 -1.82 -3.70 20.75
CA GLU A 331 -0.89 -3.02 21.63
C GLU A 331 -1.59 -2.09 22.66
N SER A 332 -2.69 -1.48 22.26
CA SER A 332 -3.52 -0.62 23.14
C SER A 332 -4.76 -1.31 23.70
N HIS A 333 -4.91 -2.63 23.51
CA HIS A 333 -6.07 -3.44 23.95
C HIS A 333 -7.40 -3.01 23.33
N THR A 334 -7.37 -2.40 22.14
CA THR A 334 -8.57 -1.92 21.44
C THR A 334 -9.02 -2.87 20.31
N ALA A 335 -8.19 -3.83 19.92
CA ALA A 335 -8.61 -4.91 19.02
C ALA A 335 -9.65 -5.81 19.69
N ALA A 336 -10.74 -6.12 18.97
CA ALA A 336 -11.87 -6.87 19.52
C ALA A 336 -11.58 -8.38 19.53
N MET A 337 -11.54 -8.97 20.72
CA MET A 337 -11.14 -10.35 20.97
C MET A 337 -12.31 -11.24 21.36
N LEU A 338 -12.30 -12.51 20.95
CA LEU A 338 -13.27 -13.52 21.38
C LEU A 338 -13.16 -13.80 22.88
N GLU A 339 -11.94 -13.94 23.37
CA GLU A 339 -11.63 -14.11 24.78
C GLU A 339 -10.79 -12.92 25.27
N PRO A 340 -10.82 -12.58 26.58
CA PRO A 340 -10.05 -11.46 27.12
C PRO A 340 -8.56 -11.51 26.74
N TYR A 341 -7.92 -10.36 26.80
CA TYR A 341 -6.46 -10.28 26.68
C TYR A 341 -5.78 -11.12 27.75
N THR A 342 -4.61 -11.68 27.42
CA THR A 342 -3.93 -12.61 28.34
C THR A 342 -3.30 -11.88 29.51
N ASP A 343 -2.75 -10.69 29.26
CA ASP A 343 -2.13 -9.83 30.26
C ASP A 343 -3.16 -9.04 31.09
N ASP A 344 -4.35 -8.74 30.50
CA ASP A 344 -5.46 -8.10 31.21
C ASP A 344 -6.80 -8.83 30.97
N PRO A 345 -7.15 -9.82 31.83
CA PRO A 345 -8.39 -10.57 31.71
C PRO A 345 -9.69 -9.75 31.88
N SER A 346 -9.60 -8.50 32.25
CA SER A 346 -10.76 -7.60 32.36
C SER A 346 -11.14 -6.93 31.04
N VAL A 347 -10.28 -7.01 30.02
CA VAL A 347 -10.41 -6.31 28.74
C VAL A 347 -10.53 -7.30 27.57
N LYS A 348 -11.42 -7.02 26.63
CA LYS A 348 -11.61 -7.76 25.38
C LYS A 348 -11.48 -6.89 24.12
N GLY A 349 -11.20 -5.60 24.26
CA GLY A 349 -11.38 -4.64 23.18
C GLY A 349 -12.87 -4.47 22.80
N THR A 350 -13.13 -3.71 21.77
CA THR A 350 -14.52 -3.42 21.36
C THR A 350 -14.64 -3.30 19.84
N LEU A 351 -15.78 -3.74 19.30
CA LEU A 351 -16.15 -3.43 17.93
C LEU A 351 -16.63 -1.97 17.84
N PHE A 352 -16.21 -1.27 16.79
CA PHE A 352 -16.65 0.12 16.53
C PHE A 352 -18.03 0.20 15.87
N TRP A 353 -18.59 -0.94 15.49
CA TRP A 353 -19.93 -1.11 14.95
C TRP A 353 -20.73 -2.09 15.78
N GLU A 354 -22.00 -1.80 15.98
CA GLU A 354 -22.93 -2.84 16.37
C GLU A 354 -23.00 -3.90 15.25
N PRO A 355 -22.87 -5.21 15.56
CA PRO A 355 -22.73 -6.25 14.53
C PRO A 355 -23.84 -6.27 13.48
N ASP A 356 -25.11 -5.99 13.88
CA ASP A 356 -26.23 -5.97 12.94
C ASP A 356 -26.20 -4.74 12.01
N ASN A 357 -25.77 -3.57 12.51
CA ASN A 357 -25.57 -2.37 11.71
C ASN A 357 -24.44 -2.58 10.69
N TYR A 358 -23.33 -3.18 11.12
CA TYR A 358 -22.22 -3.53 10.23
C TYR A 358 -22.67 -4.50 9.13
N LYS A 359 -23.35 -5.58 9.51
CA LYS A 359 -23.90 -6.57 8.58
C LYS A 359 -24.86 -5.95 7.56
N ALA A 360 -25.71 -5.01 7.98
CA ALA A 360 -26.61 -4.28 7.10
C ALA A 360 -25.85 -3.36 6.14
N ALA A 361 -24.85 -2.62 6.62
CA ALA A 361 -24.01 -1.75 5.81
C ALA A 361 -23.24 -2.55 4.75
N VAL A 362 -22.60 -3.65 5.13
CA VAL A 362 -21.90 -4.57 4.23
C VAL A 362 -22.83 -5.09 3.16
N ALA A 363 -24.03 -5.58 3.51
CA ALA A 363 -24.98 -6.10 2.54
C ALA A 363 -25.49 -5.04 1.56
N GLU A 364 -25.72 -3.81 2.01
CA GLU A 364 -26.18 -2.71 1.14
C GLU A 364 -25.07 -2.25 0.18
N LEU A 365 -23.84 -2.04 0.66
CA LEU A 365 -22.70 -1.64 -0.16
C LEU A 365 -22.34 -2.72 -1.18
N ASP A 366 -22.33 -3.98 -0.77
CA ASP A 366 -22.10 -5.11 -1.64
C ASP A 366 -23.17 -5.21 -2.73
N LYS A 367 -24.46 -5.05 -2.40
CA LYS A 367 -25.57 -5.02 -3.36
C LYS A 367 -25.36 -3.97 -4.46
N ARG A 368 -24.74 -2.82 -4.13
CA ARG A 368 -24.41 -1.74 -5.05
C ARG A 368 -23.14 -1.99 -5.88
N GLY A 369 -22.46 -3.13 -5.65
CA GLY A 369 -21.29 -3.56 -6.41
C GLY A 369 -20.00 -2.86 -6.01
N PHE A 370 -19.92 -2.34 -4.80
CA PHE A 370 -18.67 -1.90 -4.21
C PHE A 370 -17.84 -3.10 -3.76
N GLN A 371 -16.52 -2.99 -3.86
CA GLN A 371 -15.62 -3.89 -3.19
C GLN A 371 -15.38 -3.37 -1.77
N LEU A 372 -15.49 -4.26 -0.79
CA LEU A 372 -15.37 -3.91 0.61
C LEU A 372 -14.04 -4.41 1.14
N PHE A 373 -13.35 -3.59 1.91
CA PHE A 373 -12.24 -4.05 2.71
C PHE A 373 -12.32 -3.49 4.14
N THR A 374 -12.16 -4.41 5.07
CA THR A 374 -12.43 -4.16 6.47
C THR A 374 -11.18 -4.36 7.29
N HIS A 375 -10.76 -3.31 8.01
CA HIS A 375 -9.78 -3.43 9.07
C HIS A 375 -10.36 -4.32 10.17
N ALA A 376 -9.71 -5.43 10.45
CA ALA A 376 -10.04 -6.35 11.53
C ALA A 376 -8.77 -7.03 12.03
N ILE A 377 -8.32 -6.66 13.23
CA ILE A 377 -7.09 -7.13 13.86
C ILE A 377 -7.38 -8.27 14.84
N GLY A 378 -8.33 -8.08 15.73
CA GLY A 378 -8.73 -9.09 16.71
C GLY A 378 -9.58 -10.21 16.11
N ASP A 379 -9.50 -11.39 16.69
CA ASP A 379 -10.19 -12.58 16.19
C ASP A 379 -11.73 -12.48 16.23
N LEU A 380 -12.32 -11.67 17.11
CA LEU A 380 -13.75 -11.34 17.07
C LEU A 380 -14.09 -10.42 15.88
N ALA A 381 -13.25 -9.43 15.60
CA ALA A 381 -13.46 -8.54 14.46
C ALA A 381 -13.36 -9.30 13.13
N VAL A 382 -12.36 -10.19 12.99
CA VAL A 382 -12.21 -11.06 11.81
C VAL A 382 -13.45 -11.93 11.61
N ARG A 383 -13.96 -12.56 12.70
CA ARG A 383 -15.19 -13.36 12.65
C ARG A 383 -16.37 -12.53 12.23
N THR A 384 -16.54 -11.35 12.82
CA THR A 384 -17.65 -10.44 12.51
C THR A 384 -17.63 -10.01 11.03
N ALA A 385 -16.46 -9.73 10.47
CA ALA A 385 -16.31 -9.43 9.06
C ALA A 385 -16.70 -10.62 8.16
N LEU A 386 -16.20 -11.82 8.48
CA LEU A 386 -16.56 -13.04 7.74
C LEU A 386 -18.07 -13.34 7.79
N ASP A 387 -18.71 -13.17 8.96
CA ASP A 387 -20.16 -13.36 9.14
C ASP A 387 -20.97 -12.37 8.29
N ALA A 388 -20.53 -11.12 8.23
CA ALA A 388 -21.18 -10.10 7.42
C ALA A 388 -21.02 -10.37 5.91
N TYR A 389 -19.86 -10.82 5.47
CA TYR A 389 -19.60 -11.18 4.06
C TYR A 389 -20.38 -12.44 3.65
N GLU A 390 -20.49 -13.45 4.53
CA GLU A 390 -21.33 -14.63 4.30
C GLU A 390 -22.81 -14.25 4.17
N ASN A 391 -23.30 -13.36 5.04
CA ASN A 391 -24.66 -12.83 4.97
C ASN A 391 -24.90 -12.04 3.65
N ALA A 392 -23.97 -11.16 3.25
CA ALA A 392 -24.08 -10.40 2.01
C ALA A 392 -24.12 -11.32 0.77
N ALA A 393 -23.22 -12.30 0.71
CA ALA A 393 -23.20 -13.28 -0.38
C ALA A 393 -24.50 -14.10 -0.48
N THR A 394 -25.12 -14.41 0.67
CA THR A 394 -26.41 -15.12 0.72
C THR A 394 -27.57 -14.23 0.27
N ARG A 395 -27.60 -12.97 0.71
CA ARG A 395 -28.71 -12.04 0.41
C ARG A 395 -28.67 -11.48 -1.01
N ASN A 396 -27.47 -11.21 -1.55
CA ASN A 396 -27.27 -10.49 -2.81
C ASN A 396 -26.96 -11.42 -3.99
N HIS A 397 -27.08 -12.72 -3.79
CA HIS A 397 -26.73 -13.78 -4.74
C HIS A 397 -25.22 -13.86 -5.04
N LYS A 398 -24.77 -15.09 -5.30
CA LYS A 398 -23.37 -15.39 -5.51
C LYS A 398 -22.82 -14.70 -6.77
N ARG A 399 -21.82 -13.84 -6.62
CA ARG A 399 -21.03 -13.22 -7.68
C ARG A 399 -19.58 -13.10 -7.21
N ASP A 400 -18.68 -12.67 -8.06
CA ASP A 400 -17.29 -12.39 -7.67
C ASP A 400 -17.21 -11.06 -6.90
N HIS A 401 -17.43 -11.13 -5.58
CA HIS A 401 -17.42 -9.95 -4.69
C HIS A 401 -16.03 -9.57 -4.25
N ARG A 402 -15.17 -10.57 -4.00
CA ARG A 402 -13.81 -10.44 -3.45
C ARG A 402 -13.72 -9.41 -2.33
N PRO A 403 -14.51 -9.52 -1.27
CA PRO A 403 -14.30 -8.65 -0.12
C PRO A 403 -12.94 -8.98 0.52
N ARG A 404 -12.37 -8.00 1.19
CA ARG A 404 -11.07 -8.14 1.82
C ARG A 404 -11.19 -7.94 3.33
N ILE A 405 -10.35 -8.63 4.09
CA ILE A 405 -10.08 -8.34 5.49
C ILE A 405 -8.62 -7.93 5.60
N GLU A 406 -8.41 -6.78 6.21
CA GLU A 406 -7.09 -6.17 6.36
C GLU A 406 -6.49 -6.56 7.71
N HIS A 407 -5.18 -6.70 7.75
CA HIS A 407 -4.32 -6.98 8.90
C HIS A 407 -4.39 -8.43 9.38
N ILE A 408 -5.50 -8.89 9.94
CA ILE A 408 -5.70 -10.28 10.43
C ILE A 408 -4.53 -10.69 11.33
N GLU A 409 -4.25 -9.88 12.35
CA GLU A 409 -3.08 -10.12 13.19
C GLU A 409 -3.25 -11.36 14.05
N THR A 410 -4.48 -11.61 14.52
CA THR A 410 -4.83 -12.89 15.13
C THR A 410 -6.19 -13.39 14.62
N ILE A 411 -6.39 -14.71 14.63
CA ILE A 411 -7.58 -15.35 14.08
C ILE A 411 -7.92 -16.64 14.84
N ALA A 412 -9.20 -16.93 14.97
CA ALA A 412 -9.63 -18.25 15.43
C ALA A 412 -9.38 -19.31 14.35
N ALA A 413 -8.86 -20.47 14.72
CA ALA A 413 -8.54 -21.54 13.79
C ALA A 413 -9.73 -21.97 12.90
N SER A 414 -10.95 -21.93 13.46
CA SER A 414 -12.19 -22.25 12.72
C SER A 414 -12.53 -21.26 11.60
N ASP A 415 -11.98 -20.05 11.62
CA ASP A 415 -12.26 -19.01 10.63
C ASP A 415 -11.29 -19.05 9.42
N ILE A 416 -10.13 -19.69 9.55
CA ILE A 416 -9.14 -19.82 8.47
C ILE A 416 -9.75 -20.42 7.19
N PRO A 417 -10.47 -21.56 7.22
CA PRO A 417 -11.04 -22.15 6.00
C PRO A 417 -12.16 -21.29 5.37
N ARG A 418 -12.73 -20.36 6.12
CA ARG A 418 -13.82 -19.51 5.63
C ARG A 418 -13.35 -18.54 4.55
N PHE A 419 -12.07 -18.14 4.56
CA PHE A 419 -11.52 -17.28 3.51
C PHE A 419 -11.68 -17.91 2.12
N GLY A 420 -11.23 -19.15 1.95
CA GLY A 420 -11.38 -19.89 0.70
C GLY A 420 -12.85 -20.18 0.36
N LYS A 421 -13.63 -20.61 1.35
CA LYS A 421 -15.07 -20.93 1.15
C LYS A 421 -15.88 -19.72 0.69
N LEU A 422 -15.60 -18.53 1.22
CA LEU A 422 -16.36 -17.30 0.96
C LEU A 422 -15.74 -16.45 -0.17
N GLY A 423 -14.53 -16.77 -0.63
CA GLY A 423 -13.78 -15.96 -1.59
C GLY A 423 -13.33 -14.61 -1.01
N VAL A 424 -13.08 -14.57 0.29
CA VAL A 424 -12.53 -13.40 0.99
C VAL A 424 -11.02 -13.37 0.80
N VAL A 425 -10.46 -12.21 0.48
CA VAL A 425 -9.01 -12.02 0.34
C VAL A 425 -8.42 -11.56 1.68
N ALA A 426 -7.36 -12.23 2.11
CA ALA A 426 -6.57 -11.80 3.27
C ALA A 426 -5.55 -10.75 2.82
N SER A 427 -5.77 -9.50 3.19
CA SER A 427 -4.87 -8.38 2.88
C SER A 427 -4.02 -8.09 4.11
N MET A 428 -2.75 -8.44 4.03
CA MET A 428 -1.89 -8.48 5.22
C MET A 428 -0.62 -7.66 4.99
N GLN A 429 0.03 -7.28 6.09
CA GLN A 429 1.24 -6.48 6.08
C GLN A 429 2.38 -7.30 6.69
N PRO A 430 3.31 -7.83 5.87
CA PRO A 430 4.39 -8.65 6.40
C PRO A 430 5.23 -7.95 7.48
N LEU A 431 5.43 -6.63 7.37
CA LEU A 431 6.22 -5.88 8.35
C LEU A 431 5.50 -5.67 9.70
N HIS A 432 4.18 -5.77 9.77
CA HIS A 432 3.47 -5.81 11.07
C HIS A 432 3.82 -7.08 11.87
N SER A 433 4.25 -8.14 11.19
CA SER A 433 4.70 -9.37 11.83
C SER A 433 6.22 -9.43 12.05
N TYR A 434 6.93 -8.32 11.80
CA TYR A 434 8.38 -8.26 12.01
C TYR A 434 8.70 -8.50 13.49
N PRO A 435 9.52 -9.51 13.84
CA PRO A 435 9.71 -9.91 15.23
C PRO A 435 10.70 -8.99 15.96
N GLY A 436 10.38 -7.71 16.01
CA GLY A 436 11.00 -6.71 16.86
C GLY A 436 10.44 -6.73 18.28
N ALA A 437 10.89 -5.78 19.12
CA ALA A 437 10.42 -5.65 20.48
C ALA A 437 8.90 -5.41 20.56
N ASP A 438 8.34 -4.63 19.64
CA ASP A 438 6.90 -4.32 19.62
C ASP A 438 6.07 -5.59 19.46
N VAL A 439 6.48 -6.51 18.59
CA VAL A 439 5.78 -7.77 18.38
C VAL A 439 6.09 -8.75 19.50
N LEU A 440 7.36 -8.95 19.86
CA LEU A 440 7.74 -10.04 20.78
C LEU A 440 7.46 -9.70 22.25
N ASP A 441 7.66 -8.43 22.66
CA ASP A 441 7.57 -8.03 24.06
C ASP A 441 6.20 -7.42 24.40
N VAL A 442 5.49 -6.81 23.42
CA VAL A 442 4.19 -6.18 23.65
C VAL A 442 3.06 -7.03 23.07
N TRP A 443 3.02 -7.19 21.73
CA TRP A 443 1.93 -7.88 21.06
C TRP A 443 1.76 -9.32 21.57
N VAL A 444 2.83 -10.11 21.61
CA VAL A 444 2.80 -11.51 22.12
C VAL A 444 2.43 -11.57 23.59
N HIS A 445 2.88 -10.61 24.40
CA HIS A 445 2.51 -10.51 25.82
C HIS A 445 1.00 -10.32 25.97
N ASN A 446 0.43 -9.40 25.21
CA ASN A 446 -0.99 -9.05 25.29
C ASN A 446 -1.92 -10.21 24.85
N VAL A 447 -1.60 -10.89 23.74
CA VAL A 447 -2.45 -11.98 23.24
C VAL A 447 -2.17 -13.34 23.85
N GLY A 448 -0.97 -13.55 24.38
CA GLY A 448 -0.49 -14.82 24.92
C GLY A 448 -0.07 -15.85 23.84
N PRO A 449 0.64 -16.91 24.25
CA PRO A 449 1.32 -17.84 23.32
C PRO A 449 0.37 -18.62 22.41
N GLU A 450 -0.83 -18.95 22.88
CA GLU A 450 -1.79 -19.70 22.06
C GLU A 450 -2.27 -18.87 20.86
N ARG A 451 -2.68 -17.62 21.05
CA ARG A 451 -3.12 -16.73 19.97
C ARG A 451 -1.93 -16.30 19.12
N ALA A 452 -0.74 -16.08 19.72
CA ALA A 452 0.49 -15.78 19.00
C ALA A 452 0.89 -16.88 18.00
N SER A 453 0.57 -18.14 18.26
CA SER A 453 0.79 -19.24 17.32
C SER A 453 -0.05 -19.15 16.06
N ARG A 454 -1.06 -18.28 16.04
CA ARG A 454 -1.94 -18.00 14.89
C ARG A 454 -1.82 -16.54 14.42
N ALA A 455 -0.64 -15.97 14.55
CA ALA A 455 -0.35 -14.61 14.13
C ALA A 455 -0.02 -14.53 12.64
N TRP A 456 -0.68 -13.63 11.93
CA TRP A 456 -0.45 -13.34 10.49
C TRP A 456 -0.37 -14.62 9.64
N VAL A 457 -1.48 -15.36 9.55
CA VAL A 457 -1.57 -16.74 9.03
C VAL A 457 -1.79 -16.82 7.51
N TRP A 458 -1.13 -16.00 6.72
CA TRP A 458 -1.28 -15.94 5.26
C TRP A 458 -1.09 -17.29 4.56
N LYS A 459 -0.07 -18.09 4.99
CA LYS A 459 0.16 -19.41 4.42
C LYS A 459 -0.95 -20.38 4.77
N SER A 460 -1.41 -20.42 6.01
CA SER A 460 -2.54 -21.26 6.43
C SER A 460 -3.83 -20.93 5.68
N ILE A 461 -4.09 -19.65 5.43
CA ILE A 461 -5.24 -19.21 4.61
C ILE A 461 -5.08 -19.69 3.17
N SER A 462 -3.89 -19.55 2.59
CA SER A 462 -3.57 -20.03 1.24
C SER A 462 -3.70 -21.54 1.12
N ASP A 463 -3.15 -22.30 2.08
CA ASP A 463 -3.23 -23.76 2.12
C ASP A 463 -4.69 -24.25 2.27
N ALA A 464 -5.57 -23.44 2.86
CA ALA A 464 -7.01 -23.68 2.94
C ALA A 464 -7.81 -23.21 1.70
N GLY A 465 -7.12 -22.84 0.61
CA GLY A 465 -7.73 -22.41 -0.66
C GLY A 465 -8.15 -20.94 -0.69
N GLY A 466 -7.75 -20.12 0.28
CA GLY A 466 -7.94 -18.69 0.27
C GLY A 466 -6.86 -17.95 -0.53
N HIS A 467 -7.10 -16.69 -0.83
CA HIS A 467 -6.13 -15.78 -1.46
C HIS A 467 -5.60 -14.79 -0.44
N PHE A 468 -4.35 -14.39 -0.59
CA PHE A 468 -3.77 -13.30 0.16
C PHE A 468 -3.12 -12.27 -0.76
N CYS A 469 -2.94 -11.06 -0.26
CA CYS A 469 -2.15 -10.01 -0.86
C CYS A 469 -1.41 -9.23 0.21
N PHE A 470 -0.36 -8.50 -0.20
CA PHE A 470 0.48 -7.74 0.69
C PHE A 470 0.41 -6.23 0.42
N GLY A 471 0.44 -5.46 1.49
CA GLY A 471 0.56 -4.02 1.49
C GLY A 471 1.51 -3.56 2.57
N SER A 472 1.84 -2.27 2.58
CA SER A 472 2.74 -1.68 3.57
C SER A 472 2.01 -1.11 4.78
N ASP A 473 0.79 -0.62 4.58
CA ASP A 473 0.11 0.28 5.52
C ASP A 473 0.90 1.58 5.79
N TRP A 474 1.79 1.97 4.82
CA TRP A 474 2.58 3.19 4.94
C TRP A 474 1.68 4.41 5.20
N PRO A 475 1.98 5.27 6.20
CA PRO A 475 3.27 5.45 6.87
C PRO A 475 3.44 4.69 8.19
N VAL A 476 2.57 3.73 8.55
CA VAL A 476 2.73 2.91 9.76
C VAL A 476 4.07 2.18 9.74
N VAL A 477 4.36 1.50 8.61
CA VAL A 477 5.71 0.96 8.34
C VAL A 477 6.21 1.46 6.99
N THR A 478 7.44 1.12 6.61
CA THR A 478 8.01 1.51 5.31
C THR A 478 7.24 0.90 4.13
N LEU A 479 7.09 1.67 3.04
CA LEU A 479 6.53 1.15 1.78
C LEU A 479 7.53 0.33 0.95
N ASN A 480 8.72 0.00 1.49
CA ASN A 480 9.72 -0.80 0.80
C ASN A 480 9.30 -2.28 0.75
N PRO A 481 8.87 -2.85 -0.41
CA PRO A 481 8.40 -4.23 -0.45
C PRO A 481 9.48 -5.27 -0.14
N TRP A 482 10.76 -4.91 -0.32
CA TRP A 482 11.86 -5.87 -0.11
C TRP A 482 12.00 -6.30 1.35
N GLU A 483 11.78 -5.40 2.29
CA GLU A 483 11.76 -5.71 3.72
C GLU A 483 10.55 -6.60 4.06
N GLY A 484 9.38 -6.32 3.48
CA GLY A 484 8.19 -7.17 3.62
C GLY A 484 8.38 -8.57 3.02
N ILE A 485 8.98 -8.68 1.82
CA ILE A 485 9.30 -9.97 1.18
C ILE A 485 10.28 -10.76 2.06
N GLN A 486 11.34 -10.12 2.58
CA GLN A 486 12.28 -10.78 3.48
C GLN A 486 11.58 -11.30 4.74
N THR A 487 10.75 -10.48 5.38
CA THR A 487 9.99 -10.88 6.56
C THR A 487 9.04 -12.05 6.28
N ALA A 488 8.32 -12.02 5.15
CA ALA A 488 7.43 -13.11 4.76
C ALA A 488 8.18 -14.44 4.50
N VAL A 489 9.41 -14.37 3.98
CA VAL A 489 10.24 -15.53 3.67
C VAL A 489 10.97 -16.07 4.91
N THR A 490 11.49 -15.19 5.77
CA THR A 490 12.32 -15.59 6.92
C THR A 490 11.55 -15.69 8.22
N ARG A 491 10.56 -14.81 8.44
CA ARG A 491 9.88 -14.61 9.73
C ARG A 491 10.88 -14.26 10.84
N GLN A 492 11.97 -13.58 10.49
CA GLN A 492 13.07 -13.22 11.39
C GLN A 492 13.37 -11.73 11.28
N ALA A 493 13.86 -11.16 12.36
CA ALA A 493 14.43 -9.82 12.36
C ALA A 493 15.76 -9.77 11.59
N ALA A 494 16.31 -8.58 11.38
CA ALA A 494 17.54 -8.36 10.62
C ALA A 494 18.77 -9.08 11.25
N ASP A 495 18.75 -9.31 12.56
CA ASP A 495 19.78 -10.07 13.30
C ASP A 495 19.60 -11.60 13.23
N GLY A 496 18.60 -12.10 12.50
CA GLY A 496 18.27 -13.50 12.36
C GLY A 496 17.50 -14.11 13.53
N LYS A 497 16.90 -13.27 14.39
CA LYS A 497 16.12 -13.73 15.55
C LYS A 497 14.61 -13.60 15.30
N PRO A 498 13.81 -14.46 15.95
CA PRO A 498 14.17 -15.72 16.62
C PRO A 498 14.73 -16.72 15.59
N GLU A 499 15.67 -17.59 15.98
CA GLU A 499 16.37 -18.52 15.04
C GLU A 499 15.41 -19.42 14.26
N ALA A 500 14.34 -19.89 14.90
CA ALA A 500 13.29 -20.66 14.22
C ALA A 500 12.38 -19.79 13.36
N GLY A 501 12.41 -18.45 13.48
CA GLY A 501 11.41 -17.53 12.94
C GLY A 501 10.17 -17.40 13.85
N PHE A 502 9.51 -16.26 13.78
CA PHE A 502 8.23 -16.03 14.47
C PHE A 502 7.10 -16.70 13.69
N VAL A 503 6.42 -17.67 14.29
CA VAL A 503 5.42 -18.54 13.63
C VAL A 503 5.97 -19.10 12.31
N PRO A 504 7.01 -19.95 12.35
CA PRO A 504 7.79 -20.36 11.18
C PRO A 504 6.97 -21.15 10.14
N GLU A 505 5.84 -21.71 10.55
CA GLU A 505 4.88 -22.40 9.67
C GLU A 505 4.28 -21.46 8.61
N GLN A 506 4.34 -20.15 8.85
CA GLN A 506 3.83 -19.13 7.93
C GLN A 506 4.89 -18.62 6.95
N ARG A 507 6.09 -19.18 6.93
CA ARG A 507 7.11 -18.84 5.93
C ARG A 507 6.61 -19.11 4.52
N LEU A 508 6.91 -18.19 3.63
CA LEU A 508 6.63 -18.30 2.20
C LEU A 508 7.91 -18.59 1.42
N THR A 509 7.77 -19.17 0.24
CA THR A 509 8.82 -19.14 -0.77
C THR A 509 8.96 -17.72 -1.32
N VAL A 510 10.12 -17.40 -1.93
CA VAL A 510 10.34 -16.11 -2.60
C VAL A 510 9.25 -15.85 -3.65
N ALA A 511 8.89 -16.86 -4.44
CA ALA A 511 7.83 -16.74 -5.45
C ALA A 511 6.47 -16.38 -4.83
N GLN A 512 6.07 -17.05 -3.76
CA GLN A 512 4.81 -16.72 -3.07
C GLN A 512 4.83 -15.32 -2.44
N ALA A 513 5.96 -14.87 -1.92
CA ALA A 513 6.08 -13.54 -1.36
C ALA A 513 6.02 -12.45 -2.45
N ILE A 514 6.60 -12.70 -3.63
CA ILE A 514 6.46 -11.83 -4.82
C ILE A 514 5.00 -11.81 -5.27
N ASP A 515 4.34 -12.98 -5.39
CA ASP A 515 2.92 -13.09 -5.77
C ASP A 515 2.04 -12.19 -4.89
N GLY A 516 2.30 -12.17 -3.57
CA GLY A 516 1.57 -11.29 -2.64
C GLY A 516 1.64 -9.80 -2.98
N TYR A 517 2.72 -9.32 -3.60
CA TYR A 517 2.90 -7.94 -4.06
C TYR A 517 2.66 -7.75 -5.55
N THR A 518 2.30 -8.78 -6.31
CA THR A 518 2.10 -8.74 -7.77
C THR A 518 0.74 -9.31 -8.15
N LEU A 519 0.68 -10.58 -8.56
CA LEU A 519 -0.57 -11.20 -9.06
C LEU A 519 -1.62 -11.35 -7.95
N GLY A 520 -1.23 -11.69 -6.72
CA GLY A 520 -2.15 -11.76 -5.57
C GLY A 520 -2.74 -10.39 -5.24
N ALA A 521 -1.93 -9.32 -5.28
CA ALA A 521 -2.41 -7.96 -5.08
C ALA A 521 -3.30 -7.48 -6.25
N ALA A 522 -2.93 -7.81 -7.49
CA ALA A 522 -3.77 -7.54 -8.66
C ALA A 522 -5.11 -8.29 -8.58
N PHE A 523 -5.10 -9.55 -8.12
CA PHE A 523 -6.33 -10.32 -7.87
C PHE A 523 -7.18 -9.65 -6.80
N ALA A 524 -6.59 -9.19 -5.70
CA ALA A 524 -7.29 -8.47 -4.64
C ALA A 524 -8.01 -7.23 -5.16
N GLY A 525 -7.39 -6.48 -6.09
CA GLY A 525 -7.96 -5.29 -6.73
C GLY A 525 -8.84 -5.56 -7.96
N ARG A 526 -9.06 -6.83 -8.35
CA ARG A 526 -9.78 -7.25 -9.58
C ARG A 526 -9.08 -6.80 -10.87
N HIS A 527 -7.76 -6.72 -10.85
CA HIS A 527 -6.92 -6.28 -11.98
C HIS A 527 -6.03 -7.38 -12.55
N GLU A 528 -6.14 -8.63 -12.10
CA GLU A 528 -5.29 -9.75 -12.53
C GLU A 528 -5.32 -10.03 -14.04
N LYS A 529 -6.34 -9.55 -14.74
CA LYS A 529 -6.43 -9.63 -16.21
C LYS A 529 -5.63 -8.54 -16.92
N THR A 530 -5.23 -7.50 -16.21
CA THR A 530 -4.58 -6.32 -16.79
C THR A 530 -3.20 -6.05 -16.23
N GLU A 531 -2.84 -6.63 -15.08
CA GLU A 531 -1.54 -6.46 -14.42
C GLU A 531 -1.19 -7.64 -13.51
N GLY A 532 -0.13 -7.53 -12.72
CA GLY A 532 0.33 -8.53 -11.74
C GLY A 532 1.25 -9.59 -12.34
N SER A 533 1.26 -9.76 -13.66
CA SER A 533 2.19 -10.64 -14.37
C SER A 533 2.63 -10.04 -15.70
N LEU A 534 3.75 -10.51 -16.25
CA LEU A 534 4.29 -10.07 -17.54
C LEU A 534 3.72 -10.97 -18.67
N GLU A 535 2.48 -10.72 -19.04
CA GLU A 535 1.77 -11.41 -20.11
C GLU A 535 1.36 -10.46 -21.23
N VAL A 536 1.30 -10.98 -22.46
CA VAL A 536 0.85 -10.18 -23.62
C VAL A 536 -0.58 -9.66 -23.40
N GLY A 537 -0.77 -8.37 -23.63
CA GLY A 537 -2.03 -7.65 -23.44
C GLY A 537 -2.19 -6.96 -22.09
N LYS A 538 -1.40 -7.32 -21.07
CA LYS A 538 -1.37 -6.64 -19.78
C LYS A 538 -0.66 -5.29 -19.87
N PHE A 539 -0.80 -4.46 -18.85
CA PHE A 539 -0.10 -3.20 -18.75
C PHE A 539 1.42 -3.42 -18.76
N ALA A 540 2.13 -2.51 -19.38
CA ALA A 540 3.58 -2.49 -19.40
C ALA A 540 4.11 -1.89 -18.09
N ASP A 541 3.86 -2.60 -16.99
CA ASP A 541 4.23 -2.24 -15.63
C ASP A 541 5.25 -3.28 -15.13
N LEU A 542 6.54 -2.89 -15.05
CA LEU A 542 7.61 -3.80 -14.66
C LEU A 542 8.77 -3.07 -13.97
N ILE A 543 9.59 -3.85 -13.26
CA ILE A 543 10.79 -3.36 -12.58
C ILE A 543 12.03 -4.18 -12.97
N ILE A 544 13.19 -3.52 -12.98
CA ILE A 544 14.50 -4.15 -13.08
C ILE A 544 15.21 -3.94 -11.76
N VAL A 545 15.78 -4.99 -11.17
CA VAL A 545 16.34 -4.94 -9.82
C VAL A 545 17.80 -5.34 -9.76
N SER A 546 18.51 -4.94 -8.70
CA SER A 546 19.97 -5.01 -8.59
C SER A 546 20.53 -6.42 -8.45
N GLN A 547 19.71 -7.38 -7.93
CA GLN A 547 20.13 -8.75 -7.69
C GLN A 547 18.99 -9.74 -7.97
N ASN A 548 19.34 -11.00 -8.20
CA ASN A 548 18.36 -12.07 -8.33
C ASN A 548 17.99 -12.59 -6.95
N ILE A 549 16.80 -12.23 -6.46
CA ILE A 549 16.32 -12.59 -5.12
C ILE A 549 15.99 -14.08 -4.97
N PHE A 550 15.93 -14.84 -6.07
CA PHE A 550 15.77 -16.30 -6.03
C PHE A 550 17.08 -17.04 -5.69
N ASP A 551 18.24 -16.37 -5.91
CA ASP A 551 19.58 -16.96 -5.77
C ASP A 551 20.34 -16.42 -4.55
N VAL A 552 19.89 -15.32 -3.94
CA VAL A 552 20.57 -14.74 -2.78
C VAL A 552 20.13 -15.38 -1.47
N ASN A 553 20.96 -15.24 -0.44
CA ASN A 553 20.55 -15.60 0.92
C ASN A 553 19.30 -14.78 1.28
N PRO A 554 18.22 -15.40 1.80
CA PRO A 554 16.99 -14.71 2.18
C PRO A 554 17.19 -13.46 3.07
N HIS A 555 18.21 -13.45 3.95
CA HIS A 555 18.58 -12.29 4.76
C HIS A 555 19.28 -11.14 4.00
N ARG A 556 19.33 -11.22 2.68
CA ARG A 556 19.87 -10.18 1.79
C ARG A 556 18.82 -9.65 0.81
N ILE A 557 17.57 -10.10 0.96
CA ILE A 557 16.47 -9.65 0.08
C ILE A 557 16.21 -8.16 0.29
N ASP A 558 16.25 -7.67 1.52
CA ASP A 558 16.09 -6.25 1.90
C ASP A 558 17.11 -5.32 1.25
N ALA A 559 18.32 -5.83 0.96
CA ALA A 559 19.37 -5.07 0.28
C ALA A 559 19.10 -4.85 -1.23
N THR A 560 18.05 -5.46 -1.78
CA THR A 560 17.67 -5.31 -3.19
C THR A 560 17.30 -3.85 -3.49
N LYS A 561 17.78 -3.34 -4.61
CA LYS A 561 17.46 -1.99 -5.09
C LYS A 561 16.76 -2.08 -6.43
N VAL A 562 15.74 -1.28 -6.62
CA VAL A 562 15.13 -1.08 -7.93
C VAL A 562 16.08 -0.21 -8.77
N LEU A 563 16.40 -0.67 -9.97
CA LEU A 563 17.23 0.05 -10.93
C LEU A 563 16.39 0.82 -11.93
N THR A 564 15.25 0.24 -12.33
CA THR A 564 14.32 0.88 -13.27
C THR A 564 12.88 0.48 -12.91
N THR A 565 11.97 1.44 -12.94
CA THR A 565 10.53 1.21 -12.86
C THR A 565 9.86 1.74 -14.11
N ILE A 566 9.05 0.91 -14.73
CA ILE A 566 8.25 1.24 -15.92
C ILE A 566 6.77 1.12 -15.54
N VAL A 567 5.98 2.14 -15.82
CA VAL A 567 4.53 2.17 -15.60
C VAL A 567 3.84 2.63 -16.89
N GLY A 568 2.94 1.80 -17.42
CA GLY A 568 2.25 2.08 -18.68
C GLY A 568 3.22 2.32 -19.83
N GLY A 569 4.33 1.56 -19.88
CA GLY A 569 5.36 1.71 -20.91
C GLY A 569 6.17 3.01 -20.80
N ARG A 570 6.15 3.70 -19.67
CA ARG A 570 6.96 4.89 -19.40
C ARG A 570 7.97 4.59 -18.30
N VAL A 571 9.24 4.92 -18.50
CA VAL A 571 10.25 4.87 -17.44
C VAL A 571 9.95 6.00 -16.46
N VAL A 572 9.48 5.65 -15.25
CA VAL A 572 9.11 6.60 -14.19
C VAL A 572 10.20 6.74 -13.13
N TYR A 573 11.08 5.76 -13.04
CA TYR A 573 12.27 5.78 -12.19
C TYR A 573 13.43 5.07 -12.88
N GLN A 574 14.61 5.65 -12.74
CA GLN A 574 15.88 5.03 -13.12
C GLN A 574 16.92 5.44 -12.08
N ALA A 575 17.61 4.46 -11.51
CA ALA A 575 18.72 4.71 -10.58
C ALA A 575 19.89 5.36 -11.31
N ASP A 576 20.57 6.27 -10.64
CA ASP A 576 21.82 6.85 -11.18
C ASP A 576 22.85 5.73 -11.33
N THR A 577 23.30 5.52 -12.55
CA THR A 577 24.48 4.68 -12.83
C THR A 577 25.73 5.47 -12.48
N LYS A 578 26.26 5.28 -11.26
CA LYS A 578 27.62 5.71 -10.95
C LYS A 578 28.61 4.61 -11.26
#